data_db63d77d944fe1781cd82ce8e3021e7d
#
_entry.id   db63d77d944fe1781cd82ce8e3021e7d
#
_cell.length_a   1.000
_cell.length_b   1.000
_cell.length_c   1.000
_cell.angle_alpha   90.00
_cell.angle_beta   90.00
_cell.angle_gamma   90.00
#
_symmetry.space_group_name_H-M   'P 1'
#
loop_
_entity.id
_entity.type
_entity.pdbx_description
1 polymer ?
#
loop_
_entity_poly.entity_id
_entity_poly.type
_entity_poly.pdbx_seq_one_letter_code
_entity_poly.pdbx_strand_id
1 'polypeptide(L)' 'MSVDAGFVEPPRFDVGDRVIAVENIGGRLRPRVARHSRGVVIARMLSGEFQVHFEGDHTEVLGPEKLAPQ' A
#
# COMPACT_ATOMS: atom_id res chain seq x y z
N MET A 1 -14.36 15.02 -25.19
CA MET A 1 -13.54 15.86 -24.30
C MET A 1 -13.25 15.11 -23.03
N SER A 2 -12.05 15.22 -22.59
CA SER A 2 -11.72 14.61 -21.31
C SER A 2 -12.13 15.52 -20.17
N VAL A 3 -13.05 15.08 -19.39
CA VAL A 3 -13.47 15.85 -18.22
C VAL A 3 -12.50 15.67 -17.06
N ASP A 4 -11.54 14.83 -17.26
CA ASP A 4 -10.62 14.44 -16.19
C ASP A 4 -9.29 15.13 -16.28
N ALA A 5 -9.14 16.08 -17.18
CA ALA A 5 -7.90 16.82 -17.30
C ALA A 5 -7.55 17.40 -15.95
N GLY A 6 -6.60 17.04 -15.30
CA GLY A 6 -6.23 17.51 -13.98
C GLY A 6 -6.78 16.71 -12.83
N PHE A 7 -7.63 15.73 -13.10
CA PHE A 7 -8.10 14.86 -12.05
C PHE A 7 -7.28 13.58 -12.06
N VAL A 8 -6.66 13.26 -10.93
CA VAL A 8 -5.85 12.06 -10.78
C VAL A 8 -6.45 11.25 -9.64
N GLU A 9 -6.94 10.07 -9.98
CA GLU A 9 -7.44 9.17 -8.95
C GLU A 9 -6.26 8.56 -8.18
N PRO A 10 -6.41 8.40 -6.86
CA PRO A 10 -5.41 7.66 -6.11
C PRO A 10 -5.36 6.22 -6.59
N PRO A 11 -4.20 5.56 -6.48
CA PRO A 11 -4.08 4.16 -6.86
C PRO A 11 -5.08 3.30 -6.12
N ARG A 12 -5.64 2.32 -6.82
CA ARG A 12 -6.55 1.35 -6.23
C ARG A 12 -5.95 -0.03 -6.38
N PHE A 13 -6.05 -0.79 -5.32
CA PHE A 13 -5.56 -2.15 -5.29
C PHE A 13 -6.71 -3.07 -4.91
N ASP A 14 -6.64 -4.30 -5.39
CA ASP A 14 -7.61 -5.33 -5.04
C ASP A 14 -6.94 -6.38 -4.19
N VAL A 15 -7.75 -7.14 -3.47
CA VAL A 15 -7.24 -8.28 -2.70
C VAL A 15 -6.51 -9.23 -3.66
N GLY A 16 -5.31 -9.61 -3.29
CA GLY A 16 -4.46 -10.45 -4.10
C GLY A 16 -3.42 -9.70 -4.92
N ASP A 17 -3.55 -8.37 -5.02
CA ASP A 17 -2.58 -7.57 -5.76
C ASP A 17 -1.25 -7.55 -5.03
N ARG A 18 -0.18 -7.62 -5.82
CA ARG A 18 1.18 -7.50 -5.28
C ARG A 18 1.60 -6.05 -5.30
N VAL A 19 2.13 -5.61 -4.17
CA VAL A 19 2.50 -4.22 -3.96
C VAL A 19 3.87 -4.13 -3.31
N ILE A 20 4.45 -2.94 -3.34
CA ILE A 20 5.67 -2.65 -2.60
C ILE A 20 5.44 -1.43 -1.72
N ALA A 21 6.14 -1.38 -0.59
CA ALA A 21 6.15 -0.22 0.27
C ALA A 21 7.01 0.87 -0.38
N VAL A 22 6.49 2.08 -0.47
CA VAL A 22 7.24 3.18 -1.09
C VAL A 22 8.10 3.93 -0.10
N GLU A 23 7.93 3.64 1.19
CA GLU A 23 8.71 4.25 2.25
C GLU A 23 8.80 3.29 3.42
N ASN A 24 9.67 3.60 4.37
CA ASN A 24 9.75 2.83 5.61
C ASN A 24 8.48 3.03 6.41
N ILE A 25 7.96 1.95 6.99
CA ILE A 25 6.70 1.96 7.70
C ILE A 25 6.91 1.58 9.15
N GLY A 26 6.44 2.45 10.03
CA GLY A 26 6.47 2.20 11.48
C GLY A 26 7.86 2.20 12.06
N GLY A 27 7.90 1.93 13.36
CA GLY A 27 9.15 1.83 14.10
C GLY A 27 9.77 3.19 14.42
N ARG A 28 10.51 3.24 15.53
CA ARG A 28 11.24 4.47 15.90
C ARG A 28 12.70 4.37 15.50
N LEU A 29 13.31 3.21 15.76
CA LEU A 29 14.71 2.96 15.46
C LEU A 29 14.85 2.11 14.21
N ARG A 30 13.92 1.19 14.02
CA ARG A 30 13.90 0.31 12.85
C ARG A 30 12.49 0.30 12.31
N PRO A 31 12.32 0.37 10.99
CA PRO A 31 10.98 0.24 10.42
C PRO A 31 10.47 -1.20 10.63
N ARG A 32 9.16 -1.32 10.84
CA ARG A 32 8.51 -2.63 10.84
C ARG A 32 8.53 -3.22 9.43
N VAL A 33 8.38 -2.34 8.45
CA VAL A 33 8.44 -2.72 7.05
C VAL A 33 9.38 -1.74 6.36
N ALA A 34 10.43 -2.27 5.76
CA ALA A 34 11.40 -1.43 5.08
C ALA A 34 10.87 -0.99 3.72
N ARG A 35 11.32 0.17 3.28
CA ARG A 35 11.04 0.65 1.94
C ARG A 35 11.40 -0.43 0.92
N HIS A 36 10.54 -0.59 -0.09
CA HIS A 36 10.67 -1.57 -1.16
C HIS A 36 10.34 -3.01 -0.75
N SER A 37 9.87 -3.22 0.48
CA SER A 37 9.39 -4.54 0.88
C SER A 37 8.18 -4.92 0.04
N ARG A 38 8.09 -6.20 -0.29
CA ARG A 38 7.01 -6.73 -1.11
C ARG A 38 5.88 -7.22 -0.22
N GLY A 39 4.67 -7.01 -0.67
CA GLY A 39 3.51 -7.47 0.05
C GLY A 39 2.37 -7.82 -0.88
N VAL A 40 1.33 -8.37 -0.29
CA VAL A 40 0.10 -8.74 -0.99
C VAL A 40 -1.06 -8.13 -0.23
N VAL A 41 -1.97 -7.50 -0.96
CA VAL A 41 -3.17 -6.94 -0.36
C VAL A 41 -4.07 -8.10 0.05
N ILE A 42 -4.46 -8.15 1.32
CA ILE A 42 -5.31 -9.21 1.85
C ILE A 42 -6.70 -8.73 2.23
N ALA A 43 -6.90 -7.43 2.36
CA ALA A 43 -8.22 -6.88 2.64
C ALA A 43 -8.27 -5.42 2.23
N ARG A 44 -9.48 -4.95 1.93
CA ARG A 44 -9.75 -3.54 1.67
C ARG A 44 -10.63 -3.03 2.80
N MET A 45 -10.22 -1.92 3.38
CA MET A 45 -10.93 -1.34 4.50
C MET A 45 -11.94 -0.32 4.01
N LEU A 46 -13.01 -0.13 4.76
CA LEU A 46 -14.03 0.88 4.42
C LEU A 46 -13.44 2.29 4.41
N SER A 47 -12.38 2.50 5.16
CA SER A 47 -11.70 3.80 5.21
C SER A 47 -10.96 4.13 3.94
N GLY A 48 -10.80 3.18 3.02
CA GLY A 48 -9.97 3.34 1.83
C GLY A 48 -8.57 2.83 2.00
N GLU A 49 -8.23 2.37 3.20
CA GLU A 49 -6.93 1.76 3.46
C GLU A 49 -6.93 0.30 3.04
N PHE A 50 -5.74 -0.26 2.96
CA PHE A 50 -5.55 -1.66 2.59
C PHE A 50 -4.80 -2.38 3.68
N GLN A 51 -5.22 -3.60 3.95
CA GLN A 51 -4.45 -4.49 4.81
C GLN A 51 -3.52 -5.27 3.91
N VAL A 52 -2.22 -5.18 4.19
CA VAL A 52 -1.18 -5.76 3.35
C VAL A 52 -0.32 -6.67 4.19
N HIS A 53 -0.12 -7.88 3.70
CA HIS A 53 0.79 -8.82 4.32
C HIS A 53 2.14 -8.74 3.60
N PHE A 54 3.14 -8.25 4.31
CA PHE A 54 4.48 -8.09 3.76
C PHE A 54 5.34 -9.31 4.03
N GLU A 55 6.36 -9.48 3.21
CA GLU A 55 7.37 -10.51 3.45
C GLU A 55 7.95 -10.32 4.86
N GLY A 56 8.31 -11.43 5.50
CA GLY A 56 8.74 -11.40 6.89
C GLY A 56 7.60 -11.46 7.89
N ASP A 57 6.39 -11.82 7.43
CA ASP A 57 5.21 -12.01 8.28
C ASP A 57 4.73 -10.77 9.01
N HIS A 58 4.84 -9.61 8.38
CA HIS A 58 4.30 -8.36 8.90
C HIS A 58 3.02 -8.01 8.16
N THR A 59 1.97 -7.71 8.92
CA THR A 59 0.71 -7.23 8.35
C THR A 59 0.48 -5.81 8.81
N GLU A 60 0.21 -4.91 7.86
CA GLU A 60 0.00 -3.50 8.14
C GLU A 60 -1.25 -3.02 7.43
N VAL A 61 -1.90 -2.00 8.00
CA VAL A 61 -3.02 -1.32 7.36
C VAL A 61 -2.49 0.03 6.88
N LEU A 62 -2.51 0.24 5.57
CA LEU A 62 -1.85 1.37 4.94
C LEU A 62 -2.76 2.01 3.91
N GLY A 63 -2.66 3.33 3.78
CA GLY A 63 -3.30 4.03 2.68
C GLY A 63 -2.58 3.77 1.36
N PRO A 64 -3.24 4.05 0.24
CA PRO A 64 -2.66 3.79 -1.07
C PRO A 64 -1.40 4.62 -1.34
N GLU A 65 -1.23 5.75 -0.65
CA GLU A 65 -0.06 6.59 -0.84
C GLU A 65 1.23 5.93 -0.33
N LYS A 66 1.11 4.89 0.48
CA LYS A 66 2.24 4.15 1.02
C LYS A 66 2.64 2.97 0.14
N LEU A 67 1.89 2.70 -0.90
CA LEU A 67 2.01 1.49 -1.70
C LEU A 67 2.19 1.85 -3.17
N ALA A 68 2.88 0.97 -3.88
CA ALA A 68 2.98 1.05 -5.33
C ALA A 68 2.79 -0.36 -5.90
N PRO A 69 2.34 -0.47 -7.15
CA PRO A 69 2.27 -1.78 -7.80
C PRO A 69 3.66 -2.39 -7.89
N GLN A 70 3.70 -3.69 -7.69
CA GLN A 70 4.95 -4.41 -7.82
C GLN A 70 5.30 -4.63 -9.29
#